data_78f1a4e584890be7bbe34759c6b96d3e
#
_entry.id   78f1a4e584890be7bbe34759c6b96d3e
#
_cell.length_a   1.000
_cell.length_b   1.000
_cell.length_c   1.000
_cell.angle_alpha   90.00
_cell.angle_beta   90.00
_cell.angle_gamma   90.00
#
_symmetry.space_group_name_H-M   'P 1'
#
loop_
_entity.id
_entity.type
_entity.pdbx_description
1 polymer ?
#
loop_
_entity_poly.entity_id
_entity_poly.type
_entity_poly.pdbx_seq_one_letter_code
_entity_poly.pdbx_strand_id
1 'polypeptide(L)'
;SGFGTEDTHHLLHTLRWGPDGALYMNQSIYIHSHVETPSGVKRLLGGGIWRFRPETMELEIFCRGFVNPWGHHFDYWGQSFATDGAYVEGINYVFPGSVFATAPNEPRRLLGLNPGSPKHCGLEILSGEHLPKDWRGTMVANDFRGNRVCRFEVSENGSGYSSDQVTEVIKSNHIAFRPIDVKMGPDGAIYIADWYNPIIQHGEVDFRDERRDHVHGRIWRITADDRRTLTLPEFSGLS
;
A
#
# COMPACT_ATOMS: atom_id res chain seq x y z
N SER A 1 -14.36 17.84 7.98
CA SER A 1 -13.36 16.83 8.28
C SER A 1 -13.82 16.03 9.49
N GLY A 2 -12.94 15.57 10.32
CA GLY A 2 -13.23 14.68 11.45
C GLY A 2 -12.36 13.42 11.40
N PHE A 3 -11.46 13.36 10.40
CA PHE A 3 -10.37 12.39 10.43
C PHE A 3 -9.39 12.78 11.53
N GLY A 4 -8.98 11.77 12.31
CA GLY A 4 -8.11 11.98 13.46
C GLY A 4 -6.69 12.41 13.06
N THR A 5 -6.02 13.08 13.98
CA THR A 5 -4.66 13.62 13.79
C THR A 5 -3.78 13.42 15.01
N GLU A 6 -4.13 12.46 15.86
CA GLU A 6 -3.46 12.21 17.15
C GLU A 6 -2.02 11.73 16.98
N ASP A 7 -1.74 11.06 15.88
CA ASP A 7 -0.42 10.56 15.55
C ASP A 7 -0.05 10.92 14.11
N THR A 8 1.01 11.70 13.94
CA THR A 8 1.46 12.20 12.63
C THR A 8 2.00 11.11 11.70
N HIS A 9 2.33 9.92 12.21
CA HIS A 9 2.80 8.79 11.42
C HIS A 9 1.66 7.91 10.88
N HIS A 10 0.44 8.11 11.33
CA HIS A 10 -0.68 7.21 11.12
C HIS A 10 -1.93 7.91 10.54
N LEU A 11 -1.75 9.11 10.00
CA LEU A 11 -2.82 9.92 9.40
C LEU A 11 -3.54 9.19 8.26
N LEU A 12 -4.59 9.80 7.76
CA LEU A 12 -5.27 9.36 6.54
C LEU A 12 -4.33 9.50 5.33
N HIS A 13 -4.11 8.42 4.59
CA HIS A 13 -3.17 8.35 3.48
C HIS A 13 -3.57 7.28 2.45
N THR A 14 -2.69 6.99 1.49
CA THR A 14 -2.87 5.97 0.44
C THR A 14 -4.21 6.14 -0.29
N LEU A 15 -4.35 7.29 -0.94
CA LEU A 15 -5.54 7.62 -1.71
C LEU A 15 -5.53 6.83 -3.02
N ARG A 16 -6.56 6.01 -3.27
CA ARG A 16 -6.68 5.23 -4.49
C ARG A 16 -8.12 5.16 -4.98
N TRP A 17 -8.32 5.46 -6.24
CA TRP A 17 -9.59 5.21 -6.91
C TRP A 17 -9.81 3.71 -7.12
N GLY A 18 -10.96 3.24 -6.73
CA GLY A 18 -11.41 1.87 -6.99
C GLY A 18 -12.10 1.75 -8.35
N PRO A 19 -12.24 0.52 -8.87
CA PRO A 19 -12.92 0.27 -10.12
C PRO A 19 -14.44 0.59 -10.07
N ASP A 20 -14.96 0.77 -8.88
CA ASP A 20 -16.36 1.17 -8.61
C ASP A 20 -16.55 2.70 -8.56
N GLY A 21 -15.53 3.48 -8.87
CA GLY A 21 -15.55 4.95 -8.85
C GLY A 21 -15.48 5.56 -7.45
N ALA A 22 -15.29 4.77 -6.40
CA ALA A 22 -15.11 5.30 -5.06
C ALA A 22 -13.61 5.55 -4.76
N LEU A 23 -13.33 6.51 -3.89
CA LEU A 23 -12.00 6.78 -3.37
C LEU A 23 -11.77 5.97 -2.09
N TYR A 24 -10.72 5.17 -2.09
CA TYR A 24 -10.29 4.40 -0.92
C TYR A 24 -9.12 5.10 -0.24
N MET A 25 -9.10 5.05 1.10
CA MET A 25 -8.15 5.76 1.92
C MET A 25 -7.78 4.92 3.15
N ASN A 26 -6.50 4.80 3.44
CA ASN A 26 -6.02 4.04 4.60
C ASN A 26 -5.90 4.93 5.84
N GLN A 27 -6.18 4.34 7.00
CA GLN A 27 -5.97 4.92 8.32
C GLN A 27 -5.27 3.89 9.21
N SER A 28 -4.35 4.33 10.07
CA SER A 28 -3.56 3.43 10.92
C SER A 28 -4.02 3.43 12.39
N ILE A 29 -3.41 2.57 13.21
CA ILE A 29 -3.93 2.12 14.51
C ILE A 29 -4.18 3.22 15.56
N TYR A 30 -3.35 4.28 15.59
CA TYR A 30 -3.43 5.29 16.65
C TYR A 30 -4.36 6.45 16.33
N ILE A 31 -5.11 6.36 15.23
CA ILE A 31 -6.00 7.42 14.77
C ILE A 31 -7.45 7.08 15.15
N HIS A 32 -8.15 8.08 15.66
CA HIS A 32 -9.56 7.99 15.98
C HIS A 32 -10.35 8.98 15.12
N SER A 33 -10.95 8.47 14.06
CA SER A 33 -11.74 9.32 13.17
C SER A 33 -13.21 9.30 13.51
N HIS A 34 -13.81 10.49 13.45
CA HIS A 34 -15.20 10.74 13.76
C HIS A 34 -15.74 11.72 12.71
N VAL A 35 -16.20 11.19 11.59
CA VAL A 35 -16.51 11.98 10.40
C VAL A 35 -18.01 12.16 10.26
N GLU A 36 -18.45 13.39 10.20
CA GLU A 36 -19.84 13.75 9.89
C GLU A 36 -20.08 13.72 8.39
N THR A 37 -21.14 13.07 7.97
CA THR A 37 -21.59 12.98 6.59
C THR A 37 -23.08 13.27 6.49
N PRO A 38 -23.62 13.54 5.31
CA PRO A 38 -25.07 13.71 5.13
C PRO A 38 -25.88 12.51 5.60
N SER A 39 -25.29 11.30 5.58
CA SER A 39 -25.92 10.04 6.02
C SER A 39 -25.64 9.70 7.49
N GLY A 40 -25.09 10.63 8.27
CA GLY A 40 -24.78 10.46 9.68
C GLY A 40 -23.27 10.34 9.98
N VAL A 41 -22.96 10.04 11.22
CA VAL A 41 -21.58 10.00 11.70
C VAL A 41 -20.96 8.64 11.47
N LYS A 42 -19.76 8.61 10.90
CA LYS A 42 -18.94 7.42 10.76
C LYS A 42 -17.75 7.47 11.70
N ARG A 43 -17.52 6.38 12.45
CA ARG A 43 -16.44 6.29 13.43
C ARG A 43 -15.54 5.11 13.15
N LEU A 44 -14.25 5.37 12.98
CA LEU A 44 -13.22 4.34 12.93
C LEU A 44 -12.19 4.60 14.03
N LEU A 45 -12.12 3.66 14.96
CA LEU A 45 -11.11 3.64 16.01
C LEU A 45 -10.02 2.68 15.59
N GLY A 46 -8.80 3.19 15.41
CA GLY A 46 -7.68 2.41 14.94
C GLY A 46 -7.62 2.25 13.41
N GLY A 47 -6.87 1.27 12.96
CA GLY A 47 -6.55 1.10 11.54
C GLY A 47 -7.66 0.46 10.71
N GLY A 48 -7.72 0.87 9.46
CA GLY A 48 -8.67 0.34 8.49
C GLY A 48 -8.63 1.08 7.16
N ILE A 49 -9.59 0.78 6.32
CA ILE A 49 -9.75 1.43 5.01
C ILE A 49 -11.13 2.08 4.95
N TRP A 50 -11.14 3.32 4.55
CA TRP A 50 -12.32 4.08 4.21
C TRP A 50 -12.64 3.94 2.74
N ARG A 51 -13.92 3.95 2.38
CA ARG A 51 -14.44 4.06 1.03
C ARG A 51 -15.33 5.28 0.94
N PHE A 52 -15.02 6.19 0.03
CA PHE A 52 -15.74 7.44 -0.16
C PHE A 52 -16.24 7.58 -1.58
N ARG A 53 -17.52 7.86 -1.73
CA ARG A 53 -18.16 8.12 -3.01
C ARG A 53 -18.47 9.62 -3.12
N PRO A 54 -17.71 10.37 -3.94
CA PRO A 54 -17.84 11.83 -3.98
C PRO A 54 -19.22 12.32 -4.49
N GLU A 55 -19.80 11.58 -5.42
CA GLU A 55 -21.08 11.98 -6.04
C GLU A 55 -22.24 12.03 -5.05
N THR A 56 -22.22 11.17 -4.06
CA THR A 56 -23.25 11.05 -3.02
C THR A 56 -22.80 11.54 -1.66
N MET A 57 -21.54 11.90 -1.51
CA MET A 57 -20.89 12.19 -0.21
C MET A 57 -20.99 11.02 0.78
N GLU A 58 -21.18 9.81 0.27
CA GLU A 58 -21.25 8.61 1.09
C GLU A 58 -19.87 8.17 1.54
N LEU A 59 -19.69 8.00 2.85
CA LEU A 59 -18.47 7.51 3.46
C LEU A 59 -18.78 6.23 4.22
N GLU A 60 -17.97 5.19 3.96
CA GLU A 60 -18.08 3.89 4.60
C GLU A 60 -16.76 3.46 5.21
N ILE A 61 -16.83 2.60 6.22
CA ILE A 61 -15.69 1.83 6.69
C ILE A 61 -15.65 0.54 5.90
N PHE A 62 -14.70 0.42 4.97
CA PHE A 62 -14.57 -0.73 4.08
C PHE A 62 -14.05 -1.95 4.84
N CYS A 63 -13.01 -1.76 5.65
CA CYS A 63 -12.50 -2.77 6.57
C CYS A 63 -11.90 -2.12 7.82
N ARG A 64 -11.61 -2.94 8.84
CA ARG A 64 -11.01 -2.47 10.10
C ARG A 64 -10.00 -3.45 10.67
N GLY A 65 -9.19 -2.99 11.60
CA GLY A 65 -8.29 -3.84 12.39
C GLY A 65 -6.87 -3.97 11.84
N PHE A 66 -6.48 -3.11 10.92
CA PHE A 66 -5.09 -2.96 10.54
C PHE A 66 -4.28 -2.21 11.61
N VAL A 67 -2.98 -2.42 11.60
CA VAL A 67 -2.04 -1.72 12.46
C VAL A 67 -1.43 -0.54 11.72
N ASN A 68 -0.74 -0.81 10.63
CA ASN A 68 -0.05 0.19 9.83
C ASN A 68 -0.24 -0.10 8.34
N PRO A 69 -1.47 0.00 7.83
CA PRO A 69 -1.75 -0.24 6.42
C PRO A 69 -1.05 0.84 5.59
N TRP A 70 -0.41 0.47 4.50
CA TRP A 70 0.36 1.42 3.70
C TRP A 70 0.14 1.31 2.19
N GLY A 71 -0.26 0.16 1.69
CA GLY A 71 -0.60 -0.06 0.31
C GLY A 71 -2.04 -0.52 0.15
N HIS A 72 -2.66 -0.18 -0.97
CA HIS A 72 -3.97 -0.67 -1.36
C HIS A 72 -4.07 -0.74 -2.88
N HIS A 73 -4.57 -1.84 -3.41
CA HIS A 73 -4.73 -2.02 -4.85
C HIS A 73 -5.89 -2.98 -5.17
N PHE A 74 -6.37 -2.90 -6.40
CA PHE A 74 -7.38 -3.79 -6.95
C PHE A 74 -6.78 -4.59 -8.10
N ASP A 75 -7.13 -5.86 -8.19
CA ASP A 75 -6.80 -6.67 -9.34
C ASP A 75 -7.72 -6.37 -10.53
N TYR A 76 -7.51 -7.06 -11.64
CA TYR A 76 -8.31 -6.91 -12.86
C TYR A 76 -9.81 -7.18 -12.63
N TRP A 77 -10.16 -8.03 -11.67
CA TRP A 77 -11.52 -8.41 -11.33
C TRP A 77 -12.16 -7.52 -10.26
N GLY A 78 -11.42 -6.54 -9.76
CA GLY A 78 -11.87 -5.66 -8.68
C GLY A 78 -11.70 -6.26 -7.29
N GLN A 79 -10.97 -7.37 -7.14
CA GLN A 79 -10.61 -7.88 -5.82
C GLN A 79 -9.59 -6.93 -5.17
N SER A 80 -9.79 -6.68 -3.90
CA SER A 80 -9.02 -5.68 -3.17
C SER A 80 -7.95 -6.30 -2.30
N PHE A 81 -6.74 -5.75 -2.36
CA PHE A 81 -5.60 -6.18 -1.55
C PHE A 81 -4.95 -4.97 -0.89
N ALA A 82 -4.47 -5.16 0.33
CA ALA A 82 -3.77 -4.13 1.06
C ALA A 82 -2.54 -4.68 1.77
N THR A 83 -1.53 -3.84 2.00
CA THR A 83 -0.38 -4.21 2.84
C THR A 83 -0.55 -3.65 4.25
N ASP A 84 -0.12 -4.42 5.23
CA ASP A 84 0.08 -3.95 6.60
C ASP A 84 1.56 -4.09 6.97
N GLY A 85 2.16 -2.99 7.39
CA GLY A 85 3.58 -2.90 7.75
C GLY A 85 3.90 -3.35 9.18
N ALA A 86 3.00 -4.03 9.86
CA ALA A 86 3.20 -4.48 11.22
C ALA A 86 2.68 -5.90 11.43
N TYR A 87 3.13 -6.54 12.50
CA TYR A 87 2.68 -7.85 12.99
C TYR A 87 2.72 -9.00 11.99
N VAL A 88 3.66 -8.99 11.07
CA VAL A 88 3.94 -10.15 10.21
C VAL A 88 2.87 -10.52 9.18
N GLU A 89 1.89 -9.65 8.94
CA GLU A 89 0.76 -10.00 8.08
C GLU A 89 0.97 -9.67 6.59
N GLY A 90 1.85 -8.75 6.26
CA GLY A 90 2.24 -8.43 4.88
C GLY A 90 1.09 -8.00 3.97
N ILE A 91 0.74 -8.85 3.00
CA ILE A 91 -0.37 -8.65 2.07
C ILE A 91 -1.65 -9.25 2.67
N ASN A 92 -2.76 -8.53 2.53
CA ASN A 92 -4.07 -8.95 3.02
C ASN A 92 -5.10 -8.90 1.88
N TYR A 93 -5.94 -9.90 1.79
CA TYR A 93 -7.15 -9.87 0.96
C TYR A 93 -8.24 -9.12 1.72
N VAL A 94 -8.76 -8.06 1.11
CA VAL A 94 -9.68 -7.11 1.76
C VAL A 94 -11.01 -7.09 1.02
N PHE A 95 -12.10 -7.14 1.74
CA PHE A 95 -13.46 -7.04 1.20
C PHE A 95 -14.37 -6.26 2.16
N PRO A 96 -15.55 -5.80 1.72
CA PRO A 96 -16.45 -5.02 2.56
C PRO A 96 -16.77 -5.72 3.89
N GLY A 97 -16.52 -5.02 4.99
CA GLY A 97 -16.76 -5.55 6.34
C GLY A 97 -15.70 -6.51 6.87
N SER A 98 -14.61 -6.75 6.14
CA SER A 98 -13.52 -7.60 6.63
C SER A 98 -12.84 -7.01 7.88
N VAL A 99 -12.38 -7.88 8.76
CA VAL A 99 -11.84 -7.52 10.08
C VAL A 99 -10.51 -8.23 10.31
N PHE A 100 -9.52 -7.44 10.71
CA PHE A 100 -8.14 -7.89 10.90
C PHE A 100 -7.68 -7.80 12.36
N ALA A 101 -6.39 -8.02 12.59
CA ALA A 101 -5.75 -8.37 13.85
C ALA A 101 -6.10 -7.50 15.06
N THR A 102 -6.26 -6.17 14.89
CA THR A 102 -6.41 -5.24 16.02
C THR A 102 -7.83 -4.73 16.27
N ALA A 103 -8.81 -5.23 15.52
CA ALA A 103 -10.19 -4.80 15.74
C ALA A 103 -10.68 -5.24 17.12
N PRO A 104 -11.11 -4.31 17.98
CA PRO A 104 -11.57 -4.66 19.33
C PRO A 104 -12.90 -5.41 19.27
N ASN A 105 -13.07 -6.39 20.16
CA ASN A 105 -14.30 -7.16 20.37
C ASN A 105 -14.81 -7.95 19.15
N GLU A 106 -14.00 -8.15 18.13
CA GLU A 106 -14.38 -8.96 16.98
C GLU A 106 -13.97 -10.43 17.16
N PRO A 107 -14.92 -11.37 17.14
CA PRO A 107 -14.64 -12.77 17.41
C PRO A 107 -13.95 -13.50 16.25
N ARG A 108 -14.10 -12.98 15.04
CA ARG A 108 -13.51 -13.57 13.82
C ARG A 108 -12.67 -12.52 13.12
N ARG A 109 -11.39 -12.82 13.01
CA ARG A 109 -10.39 -11.95 12.36
C ARG A 109 -9.74 -12.71 11.23
N LEU A 110 -9.50 -12.00 10.14
CA LEU A 110 -8.73 -12.54 9.03
C LEU A 110 -7.24 -12.43 9.33
N LEU A 111 -6.49 -13.32 8.74
CA LEU A 111 -5.03 -13.28 8.73
C LEU A 111 -4.53 -12.76 7.40
N GLY A 112 -3.35 -12.19 7.39
CA GLY A 112 -2.64 -11.85 6.17
C GLY A 112 -2.20 -13.09 5.40
N LEU A 113 -1.92 -12.90 4.13
CA LEU A 113 -1.52 -13.96 3.22
C LEU A 113 -0.04 -14.35 3.37
N ASN A 114 0.76 -13.50 4.02
CA ASN A 114 2.21 -13.64 4.14
C ASN A 114 2.68 -13.56 5.60
N PRO A 115 2.33 -14.52 6.46
CA PRO A 115 2.78 -14.53 7.84
C PRO A 115 4.31 -14.53 7.94
N GLY A 116 4.86 -13.78 8.89
CA GLY A 116 6.30 -13.66 9.07
C GLY A 116 6.99 -12.69 8.12
N SER A 117 6.23 -11.99 7.36
CA SER A 117 6.75 -11.06 6.36
C SER A 117 7.36 -9.79 6.93
N PRO A 118 8.17 -9.14 6.11
CA PRO A 118 8.82 -7.88 6.44
C PRO A 118 7.84 -6.73 6.61
N LYS A 119 8.39 -5.57 6.90
CA LYS A 119 7.62 -4.34 7.06
C LYS A 119 7.22 -3.78 5.70
N HIS A 120 6.11 -4.28 5.17
CA HIS A 120 5.59 -3.88 3.88
C HIS A 120 5.05 -2.46 3.86
N CYS A 121 5.35 -1.74 2.79
CA CYS A 121 4.74 -0.46 2.46
C CYS A 121 4.57 -0.32 0.96
N GLY A 122 3.52 0.37 0.54
CA GLY A 122 3.12 0.37 -0.86
C GLY A 122 2.61 -0.99 -1.33
N LEU A 123 1.89 -0.99 -2.41
CA LEU A 123 1.42 -2.18 -3.12
C LEU A 123 1.13 -1.81 -4.56
N GLU A 124 1.62 -2.62 -5.48
CA GLU A 124 1.29 -2.53 -6.89
C GLU A 124 1.03 -3.92 -7.46
N ILE A 125 0.11 -4.03 -8.40
CA ILE A 125 -0.15 -5.26 -9.17
C ILE A 125 0.44 -5.05 -10.55
N LEU A 126 1.40 -5.88 -10.91
CA LEU A 126 2.13 -5.74 -12.14
C LEU A 126 1.26 -6.06 -13.35
N SER A 127 1.22 -5.15 -14.30
CA SER A 127 0.38 -5.24 -15.50
C SER A 127 1.16 -4.85 -16.76
N GLY A 128 0.52 -4.96 -17.92
CA GLY A 128 1.10 -4.53 -19.18
C GLY A 128 2.04 -5.56 -19.82
N GLU A 129 2.65 -5.18 -20.94
CA GLU A 129 3.41 -6.10 -21.81
C GLU A 129 4.93 -5.93 -21.73
N HIS A 130 5.38 -4.86 -21.09
CA HIS A 130 6.81 -4.61 -20.95
C HIS A 130 7.51 -5.61 -20.02
N LEU A 131 6.85 -6.03 -18.95
CA LEU A 131 7.39 -7.01 -18.02
C LEU A 131 7.27 -8.45 -18.55
N PRO A 132 8.09 -9.39 -18.07
CA PRO A 132 7.97 -10.81 -18.38
C PRO A 132 6.56 -11.34 -18.10
N LYS A 133 6.13 -12.34 -18.89
CA LYS A 133 4.75 -12.86 -18.77
C LYS A 133 4.43 -13.42 -17.39
N ASP A 134 5.39 -14.06 -16.74
CA ASP A 134 5.28 -14.62 -15.39
C ASP A 134 5.25 -13.56 -14.28
N TRP A 135 5.49 -12.30 -14.64
CA TRP A 135 5.35 -11.17 -13.69
C TRP A 135 3.95 -10.56 -13.71
N ARG A 136 3.21 -10.75 -14.79
CA ARG A 136 1.88 -10.11 -14.92
C ARG A 136 0.88 -10.70 -13.94
N GLY A 137 0.14 -9.84 -13.26
CA GLY A 137 -0.80 -10.20 -12.22
C GLY A 137 -0.16 -10.49 -10.87
N THR A 138 1.18 -10.55 -10.79
CA THR A 138 1.87 -10.67 -9.50
C THR A 138 1.88 -9.34 -8.76
N MET A 139 2.05 -9.40 -7.46
CA MET A 139 2.07 -8.21 -6.60
C MET A 139 3.50 -7.86 -6.22
N VAL A 140 3.77 -6.57 -6.08
CA VAL A 140 5.02 -6.07 -5.51
C VAL A 140 4.73 -5.17 -4.34
N ALA A 141 5.52 -5.34 -3.28
CA ALA A 141 5.49 -4.53 -2.08
C ALA A 141 6.91 -4.21 -1.60
N ASN A 142 7.07 -3.02 -1.08
CA ASN A 142 8.35 -2.59 -0.54
C ASN A 142 8.56 -3.17 0.85
N ASP A 143 9.78 -3.61 1.13
CA ASP A 143 10.29 -3.88 2.46
C ASP A 143 11.34 -2.81 2.80
N PHE A 144 10.89 -1.67 3.31
CA PHE A 144 11.79 -0.55 3.55
C PHE A 144 12.79 -0.82 4.70
N ARG A 145 12.48 -1.75 5.61
CA ARG A 145 13.40 -2.19 6.65
C ARG A 145 14.46 -3.15 6.10
N GLY A 146 14.07 -4.01 5.18
CA GLY A 146 14.95 -4.97 4.52
C GLY A 146 15.72 -4.43 3.32
N ASN A 147 15.59 -3.14 3.00
CA ASN A 147 16.26 -2.49 1.87
C ASN A 147 15.99 -3.20 0.54
N ARG A 148 14.72 -3.58 0.29
CA ARG A 148 14.34 -4.35 -0.89
C ARG A 148 12.89 -4.11 -1.31
N VAL A 149 12.57 -4.49 -2.53
CA VAL A 149 11.20 -4.61 -3.06
C VAL A 149 10.98 -6.07 -3.42
N CYS A 150 9.94 -6.66 -2.88
CA CYS A 150 9.62 -8.08 -3.04
C CYS A 150 8.46 -8.28 -4.01
N ARG A 151 8.53 -9.37 -4.80
CA ARG A 151 7.46 -9.82 -5.69
C ARG A 151 6.78 -11.05 -5.08
N PHE A 152 5.46 -11.08 -5.20
CA PHE A 152 4.60 -12.13 -4.66
C PHE A 152 3.70 -12.69 -5.76
N GLU A 153 3.59 -13.99 -5.80
CA GLU A 153 2.51 -14.68 -6.51
C GLU A 153 1.32 -14.85 -5.57
N VAL A 154 0.13 -14.52 -6.07
CA VAL A 154 -1.12 -14.68 -5.34
C VAL A 154 -2.00 -15.65 -6.12
N SER A 155 -2.46 -16.68 -5.43
CA SER A 155 -3.26 -17.76 -6.00
C SER A 155 -4.55 -17.94 -5.23
N GLU A 156 -5.61 -18.35 -5.92
CA GLU A 156 -6.88 -18.70 -5.28
C GLU A 156 -6.70 -19.87 -4.32
N ASN A 157 -7.28 -19.77 -3.15
CA ASN A 157 -7.27 -20.82 -2.12
C ASN A 157 -8.60 -20.85 -1.37
N GLY A 158 -9.43 -21.81 -1.71
CA GLY A 158 -10.79 -21.93 -1.19
C GLY A 158 -11.64 -20.70 -1.58
N SER A 159 -12.16 -20.00 -0.57
CA SER A 159 -12.92 -18.75 -0.76
C SER A 159 -12.06 -17.48 -0.65
N GLY A 160 -10.75 -17.61 -0.65
CA GLY A 160 -9.79 -16.52 -0.52
C GLY A 160 -8.55 -16.77 -1.35
N TYR A 161 -7.41 -16.37 -0.82
CA TYR A 161 -6.14 -16.41 -1.52
C TYR A 161 -5.02 -16.94 -0.62
N SER A 162 -3.95 -17.39 -1.24
CA SER A 162 -2.63 -17.60 -0.64
C SER A 162 -1.61 -16.74 -1.39
N SER A 163 -0.49 -16.45 -0.76
CA SER A 163 0.57 -15.65 -1.38
C SER A 163 1.94 -16.18 -1.00
N ASP A 164 2.81 -16.28 -2.00
CA ASP A 164 4.19 -16.71 -1.85
C ASP A 164 5.14 -15.63 -2.36
N GLN A 165 6.15 -15.30 -1.55
CA GLN A 165 7.23 -14.43 -2.01
C GLN A 165 8.13 -15.23 -2.96
N VAL A 166 8.27 -14.78 -4.21
CA VAL A 166 9.02 -15.50 -5.25
C VAL A 166 10.39 -14.90 -5.53
N THR A 167 10.48 -13.59 -5.71
CA THR A 167 11.75 -12.92 -6.00
C THR A 167 11.84 -11.55 -5.34
N GLU A 168 13.06 -11.01 -5.31
CA GLU A 168 13.30 -9.61 -5.02
C GLU A 168 13.42 -8.85 -6.35
N VAL A 169 12.62 -7.80 -6.53
CA VAL A 169 12.69 -6.91 -7.72
C VAL A 169 13.98 -6.11 -7.70
N ILE A 170 14.31 -5.59 -6.53
CA ILE A 170 15.55 -4.87 -6.25
C ILE A 170 15.90 -5.05 -4.78
N LYS A 171 17.18 -5.14 -4.50
CA LYS A 171 17.76 -5.17 -3.16
C LYS A 171 19.04 -4.37 -3.13
N SER A 172 19.28 -3.67 -2.03
CA SER A 172 20.48 -2.89 -1.85
C SER A 172 21.13 -3.21 -0.49
N ASN A 173 22.46 -3.24 -0.46
CA ASN A 173 23.23 -3.28 0.78
C ASN A 173 23.44 -1.88 1.39
N HIS A 174 22.99 -0.84 0.69
CA HIS A 174 23.14 0.54 1.17
C HIS A 174 22.07 0.84 2.21
N ILE A 175 22.48 1.21 3.42
CA ILE A 175 21.59 1.41 4.56
C ILE A 175 20.53 2.49 4.33
N ALA A 176 20.79 3.47 3.48
CA ALA A 176 19.86 4.53 3.16
C ALA A 176 18.83 4.16 2.07
N PHE A 177 18.94 2.99 1.42
CA PHE A 177 17.89 2.55 0.50
C PHE A 177 16.61 2.20 1.28
N ARG A 178 15.59 3.04 1.14
CA ARG A 178 14.31 2.92 1.85
C ARG A 178 13.14 3.04 0.88
N PRO A 179 12.83 1.96 0.15
CA PRO A 179 11.69 1.98 -0.77
C PRO A 179 10.39 2.11 0.03
N ILE A 180 9.62 3.16 -0.26
CA ILE A 180 8.39 3.51 0.48
C ILE A 180 7.13 3.45 -0.37
N ASP A 181 7.23 3.56 -1.68
CA ASP A 181 6.10 3.36 -2.59
C ASP A 181 6.57 2.74 -3.89
N VAL A 182 5.67 2.04 -4.56
CA VAL A 182 5.91 1.39 -5.85
C VAL A 182 4.69 1.55 -6.73
N LYS A 183 4.91 1.91 -8.01
CA LYS A 183 3.85 2.12 -9.00
C LYS A 183 4.29 1.61 -10.38
N MET A 184 3.32 1.09 -11.12
CA MET A 184 3.49 0.93 -12.56
C MET A 184 3.42 2.29 -13.25
N GLY A 185 4.41 2.59 -14.07
CA GLY A 185 4.41 3.76 -14.93
C GLY A 185 3.59 3.51 -16.21
N PRO A 186 3.16 4.59 -16.88
CA PRO A 186 2.42 4.48 -18.13
C PRO A 186 3.26 3.91 -19.28
N ASP A 187 4.57 3.89 -19.15
CA ASP A 187 5.51 3.25 -20.08
C ASP A 187 5.71 1.75 -19.82
N GLY A 188 5.03 1.20 -18.81
CA GLY A 188 5.11 -0.19 -18.39
C GLY A 188 6.30 -0.53 -17.49
N ALA A 189 7.12 0.44 -17.12
CA ALA A 189 8.20 0.27 -16.14
C ALA A 189 7.66 0.32 -14.70
N ILE A 190 8.41 -0.24 -13.76
CA ILE A 190 8.13 -0.13 -12.33
C ILE A 190 8.91 1.08 -11.78
N TYR A 191 8.19 1.96 -11.10
CA TYR A 191 8.78 3.13 -10.41
C TYR A 191 8.73 2.92 -8.91
N ILE A 192 9.86 3.16 -8.24
CA ILE A 192 10.01 2.96 -6.80
C ILE A 192 10.48 4.28 -6.18
N ALA A 193 9.69 4.81 -5.27
CA ALA A 193 10.09 5.94 -4.45
C ALA A 193 10.99 5.47 -3.31
N ASP A 194 12.18 6.04 -3.22
CA ASP A 194 13.18 5.73 -2.22
C ASP A 194 13.40 6.96 -1.32
N TRP A 195 12.99 6.84 -0.08
CA TRP A 195 13.13 7.92 0.90
C TRP A 195 14.59 8.30 1.18
N TYR A 196 15.52 7.39 0.94
CA TYR A 196 16.95 7.60 1.15
C TYR A 196 17.29 8.06 2.58
N ASN A 197 16.91 7.29 3.56
CA ASN A 197 17.20 7.64 4.94
C ASN A 197 17.83 6.46 5.70
N PRO A 198 19.02 6.63 6.29
CA PRO A 198 19.67 5.55 7.05
C PRO A 198 18.94 5.24 8.36
N ILE A 199 18.17 6.18 8.91
CA ILE A 199 17.46 6.05 10.18
C ILE A 199 15.97 5.93 9.92
N ILE A 200 15.37 4.83 10.38
CA ILE A 200 13.93 4.53 10.27
C ILE A 200 13.21 4.58 11.63
N GLN A 201 13.86 5.13 12.62
CA GLN A 201 13.27 5.36 13.94
C GLN A 201 12.35 6.59 13.92
N HIS A 202 11.36 6.61 14.79
CA HIS A 202 10.46 7.74 15.01
C HIS A 202 11.15 8.81 15.88
N GLY A 203 10.44 9.33 16.87
CA GLY A 203 10.97 10.33 17.79
C GLY A 203 12.02 9.84 18.78
N GLU A 204 12.29 8.53 18.82
CA GLU A 204 13.39 7.95 19.61
C GLU A 204 14.78 8.42 19.13
N VAL A 205 14.86 8.83 17.87
CA VAL A 205 16.00 9.56 17.32
C VAL A 205 15.52 10.91 16.85
N ASP A 206 16.13 11.97 17.34
CA ASP A 206 15.75 13.35 16.97
C ASP A 206 15.60 13.50 15.45
N PHE A 207 14.51 14.13 15.02
CA PHE A 207 14.27 14.39 13.60
C PHE A 207 15.33 15.30 12.95
N ARG A 208 16.07 16.07 13.75
CA ARG A 208 17.20 16.91 13.32
C ARG A 208 18.56 16.24 13.47
N ASP A 209 18.60 14.95 13.83
CA ASP A 209 19.85 14.21 13.97
C ASP A 209 20.65 14.25 12.65
N GLU A 210 21.90 14.64 12.73
CA GLU A 210 22.79 14.83 11.57
C GLU A 210 23.01 13.56 10.74
N ARG A 211 22.74 12.38 11.30
CA ARG A 211 22.80 11.11 10.59
C ARG A 211 21.60 10.90 9.64
N ARG A 212 20.53 11.68 9.81
CA ARG A 212 19.40 11.65 8.87
C ARG A 212 19.75 12.43 7.61
N ASP A 213 19.38 11.89 6.48
CA ASP A 213 19.46 12.64 5.22
C ASP A 213 18.21 13.52 5.07
N HIS A 214 18.42 14.82 4.94
CA HIS A 214 17.34 15.82 4.79
C HIS A 214 17.32 16.45 3.40
N VAL A 215 18.19 15.99 2.49
CA VAL A 215 18.42 16.65 1.20
C VAL A 215 18.11 15.72 0.03
N HIS A 216 18.37 14.43 0.16
CA HIS A 216 18.27 13.48 -0.93
C HIS A 216 16.99 12.65 -0.86
N GLY A 217 16.54 12.26 -2.00
CA GLY A 217 15.55 11.24 -2.29
C GLY A 217 15.83 10.66 -3.66
N ARG A 218 15.29 9.49 -3.97
CA ARG A 218 15.51 8.86 -5.28
C ARG A 218 14.21 8.28 -5.82
N ILE A 219 14.12 8.25 -7.13
CA ILE A 219 13.13 7.45 -7.84
C ILE A 219 13.87 6.47 -8.72
N TRP A 220 13.66 5.20 -8.50
CA TRP A 220 14.18 4.12 -9.32
C TRP A 220 13.18 3.78 -10.40
N ARG A 221 13.67 3.56 -11.61
CA ARG A 221 12.89 3.06 -12.74
C ARG A 221 13.45 1.70 -13.15
N ILE A 222 12.63 0.67 -13.03
CA ILE A 222 13.00 -0.71 -13.34
C ILE A 222 12.34 -1.12 -14.65
N THR A 223 13.15 -1.61 -15.58
CA THR A 223 12.75 -2.08 -16.90
C THR A 223 13.26 -3.48 -17.15
N ALA A 224 12.63 -4.22 -18.06
CA ALA A 224 13.16 -5.47 -18.56
C ALA A 224 14.12 -5.19 -19.73
N ASP A 225 15.32 -5.76 -19.69
CA ASP A 225 16.41 -5.47 -20.66
C ASP A 225 16.07 -5.90 -22.09
N ASP A 226 15.32 -6.99 -22.23
CA ASP A 226 14.94 -7.61 -23.50
C ASP A 226 13.65 -7.06 -24.11
N ARG A 227 13.05 -6.04 -23.49
CA ARG A 227 11.75 -5.50 -23.89
C ARG A 227 11.76 -3.98 -23.99
N ARG A 228 11.07 -3.49 -25.00
CA ARG A 228 10.87 -2.05 -25.16
C ARG A 228 9.80 -1.54 -24.19
N THR A 229 10.07 -0.41 -23.57
CA THR A 229 9.03 0.34 -22.86
C THR A 229 8.00 0.89 -23.85
N LEU A 230 6.78 1.08 -23.38
CA LEU A 230 5.71 1.67 -24.20
C LEU A 230 6.07 3.13 -24.52
N THR A 231 5.78 3.53 -25.74
CA THR A 231 5.84 4.95 -26.13
C THR A 231 4.58 5.61 -25.59
N LEU A 232 4.75 6.62 -24.78
CA LEU A 232 3.62 7.39 -24.26
C LEU A 232 2.96 8.16 -25.40
N PRO A 233 1.61 8.17 -25.47
CA PRO A 233 0.92 9.05 -26.39
C PRO A 233 1.19 10.50 -26.00
N GLU A 234 1.34 11.35 -27.01
CA GLU A 234 1.45 12.78 -26.78
C GLU A 234 0.06 13.36 -26.53
N PHE A 235 -0.16 13.90 -25.34
CA PHE A 235 -1.41 14.51 -24.95
C PHE A 235 -1.47 16.03 -25.23
N SER A 236 -0.35 16.63 -25.64
CA SER A 236 -0.31 18.04 -26.01
C SER A 236 -1.11 18.24 -27.29
N GLY A 237 -2.22 18.96 -27.20
CA GLY A 237 -3.11 19.23 -28.32
C GLY A 237 -4.38 18.41 -28.37
N LEU A 238 -4.65 17.56 -27.40
CA LEU A 238 -5.98 16.99 -27.18
C LEU A 238 -6.82 18.00 -26.41
N SER A 239 -7.75 18.64 -27.12
CA SER A 239 -8.76 19.57 -26.56
C SER A 239 -10.03 18.87 -26.19
#